data_a4b99110e994eebd6f571bd26fc251de
#
_entry.id   a4b99110e994eebd6f571bd26fc251de
#
_cell.length_a   1.000
_cell.length_b   1.000
_cell.length_c   1.000
_cell.angle_alpha   90.00
_cell.angle_beta   90.00
_cell.angle_gamma   90.00
#
_symmetry.space_group_name_H-M   'P 1'
#
loop_
_entity.id
_entity.type
_entity.pdbx_description
1 polymer ?
#
loop_
_entity_poly.entity_id
_entity_poly.type
_entity_poly.pdbx_seq_one_letter_code
_entity_poly.pdbx_strand_id
1 'polypeptide(L)'
;PWIRENFQRNCINRGLINAKEEDLIMISDLDEIPNPLAIKKFKKHMRYAVFQQNLYYYKINLQSEQNPLWLGTRACIKKYLKTPQWLRELKFKKRPFWRVDKIRLNNIILNGGWHFCNLKSPKKLLHKYKNVCETDDQFVFKNKISKKFLNENSIKKSMQKGLDIIGRSETFKPIKLDKSFPVHVIKNKKFYSKWIV
;
A
#
# COMPACT_ATOMS: atom_id res chain seq x y z
N PRO A 1 -18.60 -0.52 6.59
CA PRO A 1 -17.16 -0.89 6.62
C PRO A 1 -16.25 0.33 6.61
N TRP A 2 -16.42 1.28 5.68
CA TRP A 2 -15.58 2.48 5.55
C TRP A 2 -15.56 3.38 6.79
N ILE A 3 -16.68 3.52 7.51
CA ILE A 3 -16.75 4.31 8.75
C ILE A 3 -15.78 3.77 9.80
N ARG A 4 -15.72 2.44 9.95
CA ARG A 4 -14.77 1.79 10.89
C ARG A 4 -13.32 1.97 10.47
N GLU A 5 -13.02 1.84 9.18
CA GLU A 5 -11.67 2.04 8.66
C GLU A 5 -11.20 3.48 8.85
N ASN A 6 -12.06 4.44 8.54
CA ASN A 6 -11.78 5.86 8.74
C ASN A 6 -11.57 6.20 10.23
N PHE A 7 -12.41 5.64 11.09
CA PHE A 7 -12.26 5.80 12.54
C PHE A 7 -10.93 5.21 13.03
N GLN A 8 -10.63 3.96 12.64
CA GLN A 8 -9.38 3.29 13.01
C GLN A 8 -8.16 4.10 12.56
N ARG A 9 -8.17 4.60 11.33
CA ARG A 9 -7.05 5.41 10.81
C ARG A 9 -6.92 6.73 11.55
N ASN A 10 -8.03 7.38 11.91
CA ASN A 10 -7.99 8.62 12.69
C ASN A 10 -7.55 8.40 14.14
N CYS A 11 -7.66 7.19 14.71
CA CYS A 11 -7.10 6.86 16.01
C CYS A 11 -5.56 6.97 16.06
N ILE A 12 -4.88 7.01 14.92
CA ILE A 12 -3.43 7.29 14.84
C ILE A 12 -3.10 8.63 15.51
N ASN A 13 -4.02 9.60 15.51
CA ASN A 13 -3.84 10.88 16.21
C ASN A 13 -3.45 10.72 17.69
N ARG A 14 -3.90 9.65 18.34
CA ARG A 14 -3.56 9.37 19.75
C ARG A 14 -2.04 9.15 19.94
N GLY A 15 -1.37 8.61 18.92
CA GLY A 15 0.08 8.43 18.92
C GLY A 15 0.87 9.69 18.57
N LEU A 16 0.21 10.79 18.17
CA LEU A 16 0.86 12.03 17.76
C LEU A 16 0.85 13.12 18.85
N ILE A 17 0.46 12.78 20.08
CA ILE A 17 0.33 13.74 21.20
C ILE A 17 1.63 14.48 21.46
N ASN A 18 2.78 13.76 21.42
CA ASN A 18 4.09 14.31 21.67
C ASN A 18 4.82 14.80 20.41
N ALA A 19 4.17 14.73 19.24
CA ALA A 19 4.77 15.19 17.99
C ALA A 19 4.79 16.72 17.96
N LYS A 20 5.97 17.29 17.65
CA LYS A 20 6.17 18.73 17.49
C LYS A 20 5.64 19.21 16.14
N GLU A 21 5.32 20.49 16.03
CA GLU A 21 4.75 21.09 14.81
C GLU A 21 5.64 20.92 13.57
N GLU A 22 6.96 20.82 13.74
CA GLU A 22 7.92 20.66 12.65
C GLU A 22 8.29 19.18 12.37
N ASP A 23 7.70 18.23 13.11
CA ASP A 23 8.00 16.82 12.91
C ASP A 23 7.40 16.29 11.61
N LEU A 24 8.11 15.35 11.00
CA LEU A 24 7.64 14.62 9.84
C LEU A 24 6.70 13.49 10.29
N ILE A 25 5.45 13.60 9.89
CA ILE A 25 4.45 12.57 10.11
C ILE A 25 4.32 11.72 8.85
N MET A 26 4.42 10.41 9.01
CA MET A 26 4.26 9.44 7.94
C MET A 26 3.11 8.49 8.27
N ILE A 27 2.15 8.36 7.35
CA ILE A 27 1.02 7.44 7.48
C ILE A 27 1.16 6.35 6.42
N SER A 28 1.33 5.12 6.90
CA SER A 28 1.47 3.91 6.08
C SER A 28 0.41 2.89 6.47
N ASP A 29 -0.06 2.13 5.49
CA ASP A 29 -0.74 0.89 5.80
C ASP A 29 0.30 -0.15 6.27
N LEU A 30 -0.13 -1.20 6.97
CA LEU A 30 0.78 -2.15 7.63
C LEU A 30 1.76 -2.86 6.68
N ASP A 31 1.37 -3.02 5.43
CA ASP A 31 2.12 -3.69 4.37
C ASP A 31 2.91 -2.71 3.47
N GLU A 32 2.86 -1.42 3.78
CA GLU A 32 3.65 -0.37 3.14
C GLU A 32 4.91 -0.08 3.98
N ILE A 33 6.08 -0.38 3.44
CA ILE A 33 7.36 -0.18 4.12
C ILE A 33 8.15 0.92 3.42
N PRO A 34 8.22 2.12 4.01
CA PRO A 34 9.03 3.21 3.45
C PRO A 34 10.52 2.86 3.41
N ASN A 35 11.19 3.24 2.35
CA ASN A 35 12.64 3.11 2.25
C ASN A 35 13.33 4.20 3.11
N PRO A 36 14.16 3.84 4.11
CA PRO A 36 14.83 4.82 4.97
C PRO A 36 15.69 5.84 4.20
N LEU A 37 16.30 5.41 3.08
CA LEU A 37 17.08 6.32 2.24
C LEU A 37 16.18 7.32 1.49
N ALA A 38 14.96 6.92 1.14
CA ALA A 38 14.00 7.78 0.47
C ALA A 38 13.37 8.81 1.44
N ILE A 39 13.26 8.50 2.73
CA ILE A 39 12.76 9.44 3.73
C ILE A 39 13.60 10.71 3.75
N LYS A 40 14.92 10.60 3.59
CA LYS A 40 15.85 11.75 3.52
C LYS A 40 15.59 12.70 2.34
N LYS A 41 14.84 12.26 1.33
CA LYS A 41 14.46 13.07 0.17
C LYS A 41 13.30 14.03 0.48
N PHE A 42 12.56 13.79 1.56
CA PHE A 42 11.53 14.71 2.01
C PHE A 42 12.18 16.01 2.51
N LYS A 43 11.74 17.14 1.97
CA LYS A 43 12.20 18.47 2.37
C LYS A 43 11.07 19.26 3.00
N LYS A 44 11.35 20.07 4.02
CA LYS A 44 10.33 20.82 4.78
C LYS A 44 9.42 21.68 3.90
N HIS A 45 9.93 22.23 2.79
CA HIS A 45 9.14 23.03 1.86
C HIS A 45 8.10 22.21 1.07
N MET A 46 8.23 20.88 1.03
CA MET A 46 7.28 20.01 0.34
C MET A 46 5.91 19.96 1.01
N ARG A 47 5.77 20.33 2.27
CA ARG A 47 4.56 20.23 3.10
C ARG A 47 3.96 18.83 3.12
N TYR A 48 3.69 18.26 1.93
CA TYR A 48 3.11 16.93 1.70
C TYR A 48 3.93 16.18 0.65
N ALA A 49 4.03 14.86 0.80
CA ALA A 49 4.62 13.98 -0.19
C ALA A 49 3.94 12.60 -0.18
N VAL A 50 4.11 11.86 -1.27
CA VAL A 50 3.78 10.44 -1.36
C VAL A 50 5.03 9.66 -1.74
N PHE A 51 5.19 8.49 -1.12
CA PHE A 51 6.25 7.57 -1.44
C PHE A 51 5.78 6.58 -2.51
N GLN A 52 6.41 6.60 -3.67
CA GLN A 52 6.18 5.62 -4.72
C GLN A 52 6.93 4.34 -4.36
N GLN A 53 6.20 3.27 -4.15
CA GLN A 53 6.69 1.99 -3.66
C GLN A 53 6.54 0.91 -4.73
N ASN A 54 7.45 -0.07 -4.74
CA ASN A 54 7.30 -1.25 -5.57
C ASN A 54 6.18 -2.15 -5.00
N LEU A 55 5.27 -2.61 -5.85
CA LEU A 55 4.09 -3.38 -5.46
C LEU A 55 4.31 -4.87 -5.71
N TYR A 56 4.20 -5.65 -4.64
CA TYR A 56 4.32 -7.10 -4.64
C TYR A 56 3.09 -7.76 -4.03
N TYR A 57 2.72 -8.93 -4.56
CA TYR A 57 1.55 -9.67 -4.10
C TYR A 57 1.91 -11.10 -3.69
N TYR A 58 1.31 -11.61 -2.63
CA TYR A 58 1.41 -13.00 -2.14
C TYR A 58 2.80 -13.48 -1.74
N LYS A 59 3.81 -13.00 -2.42
CA LYS A 59 5.23 -13.32 -2.22
C LYS A 59 6.05 -12.03 -2.26
N ILE A 60 7.22 -12.08 -1.64
CA ILE A 60 8.10 -10.90 -1.52
C ILE A 60 8.56 -10.40 -2.90
N ASN A 61 8.75 -11.32 -3.85
CA ASN A 61 9.28 -11.01 -5.17
C ASN A 61 8.30 -11.29 -6.32
N LEU A 62 7.00 -11.38 -6.03
CA LEU A 62 5.96 -11.54 -7.05
C LEU A 62 5.35 -10.17 -7.36
N GLN A 63 5.79 -9.53 -8.45
CA GLN A 63 5.45 -8.15 -8.80
C GLN A 63 4.26 -8.08 -9.76
N SER A 64 3.39 -7.08 -9.60
CA SER A 64 2.33 -6.79 -10.58
C SER A 64 2.94 -6.35 -11.91
N GLU A 65 2.42 -6.92 -13.01
CA GLU A 65 2.87 -6.57 -14.37
C GLU A 65 2.24 -5.27 -14.86
N GLN A 66 0.96 -5.05 -14.53
CA GLN A 66 0.21 -3.88 -14.99
C GLN A 66 0.49 -2.66 -14.11
N ASN A 67 0.61 -2.89 -12.80
CA ASN A 67 0.78 -1.83 -11.80
C ASN A 67 1.98 -2.13 -10.88
N PRO A 68 3.23 -2.10 -11.39
CA PRO A 68 4.41 -2.44 -10.58
C PRO A 68 4.71 -1.43 -9.47
N LEU A 69 4.08 -0.26 -9.52
CA LEU A 69 4.30 0.86 -8.60
C LEU A 69 3.01 1.25 -7.89
N TRP A 70 3.13 1.55 -6.61
CA TRP A 70 2.07 1.98 -5.72
C TRP A 70 2.38 3.34 -5.10
N LEU A 71 1.41 4.25 -5.11
CA LEU A 71 1.52 5.50 -4.35
C LEU A 71 1.06 5.24 -2.91
N GLY A 72 1.97 4.72 -2.10
CA GLY A 72 1.72 4.20 -0.76
C GLY A 72 1.78 5.25 0.34
N THR A 73 2.74 5.12 1.23
CA THR A 73 2.97 5.99 2.38
C THR A 73 2.80 7.47 2.04
N ARG A 74 1.99 8.17 2.84
CA ARG A 74 1.84 9.63 2.77
C ARG A 74 2.64 10.28 3.88
N ALA A 75 3.23 11.43 3.59
CA ALA A 75 4.00 12.19 4.57
C ALA A 75 3.61 13.67 4.55
N CYS A 76 3.67 14.29 5.72
CA CYS A 76 3.54 15.75 5.86
C CYS A 76 4.28 16.24 7.10
N ILE A 77 4.55 17.56 7.16
CA ILE A 77 4.94 18.20 8.42
C ILE A 77 3.71 18.28 9.32
N LYS A 78 3.88 18.03 10.64
CA LYS A 78 2.78 17.92 11.62
C LYS A 78 1.81 19.08 11.56
N LYS A 79 2.28 20.31 11.50
CA LYS A 79 1.43 21.52 11.44
C LYS A 79 0.50 21.59 10.22
N TYR A 80 0.74 20.80 9.19
CA TYR A 80 -0.11 20.71 8.01
C TYR A 80 -1.03 19.48 8.02
N LEU A 81 -0.92 18.62 9.03
CA LEU A 81 -1.77 17.44 9.17
C LEU A 81 -3.16 17.85 9.66
N LYS A 82 -4.21 17.59 8.88
CA LYS A 82 -5.59 17.74 9.35
C LYS A 82 -6.01 16.51 10.15
N THR A 83 -6.11 15.36 9.46
CA THR A 83 -6.30 14.05 10.10
C THR A 83 -5.52 12.98 9.34
N PRO A 84 -5.17 11.84 9.96
CA PRO A 84 -4.54 10.72 9.28
C PRO A 84 -5.33 10.22 8.07
N GLN A 85 -6.64 10.09 8.18
CA GLN A 85 -7.50 9.67 7.07
C GLN A 85 -7.47 10.69 5.93
N TRP A 86 -7.58 11.98 6.24
CA TRP A 86 -7.50 13.03 5.23
C TRP A 86 -6.17 12.99 4.47
N LEU A 87 -5.04 12.77 5.16
CA LEU A 87 -3.72 12.65 4.53
C LEU A 87 -3.68 11.47 3.55
N ARG A 88 -4.27 10.33 3.93
CA ARG A 88 -4.37 9.13 3.06
C ARG A 88 -5.25 9.35 1.83
N GLU A 89 -6.26 10.18 1.92
CA GLU A 89 -7.19 10.48 0.81
C GLU A 89 -6.63 11.50 -0.19
N LEU A 90 -5.54 12.18 0.13
CA LEU A 90 -4.93 13.14 -0.78
C LEU A 90 -4.54 12.46 -2.10
N LYS A 91 -5.11 12.96 -3.21
CA LYS A 91 -4.89 12.42 -4.55
C LYS A 91 -3.78 13.17 -5.27
N PHE A 92 -2.76 12.46 -5.66
CA PHE A 92 -1.65 12.96 -6.48
C PHE A 92 -2.06 12.91 -7.96
N LYS A 93 -2.77 13.93 -8.41
CA LYS A 93 -3.18 14.09 -9.81
C LYS A 93 -2.68 15.43 -10.34
N LYS A 94 -2.19 15.45 -11.57
CA LYS A 94 -2.00 16.72 -12.30
C LYS A 94 -3.36 17.41 -12.37
N ARG A 95 -3.41 18.66 -11.93
CA ARG A 95 -4.62 19.48 -11.96
C ARG A 95 -4.34 20.76 -12.71
N PRO A 96 -5.33 21.31 -13.43
CA PRO A 96 -5.21 22.61 -14.05
C PRO A 96 -4.82 23.69 -13.00
N PHE A 97 -4.10 24.70 -13.43
CA PHE A 97 -3.55 25.73 -12.53
C PHE A 97 -4.63 26.57 -11.83
N TRP A 98 -5.82 26.68 -12.40
CA TRP A 98 -6.98 27.41 -11.83
C TRP A 98 -7.70 26.68 -10.69
N ARG A 99 -7.42 25.39 -10.47
CA ARG A 99 -8.03 24.62 -9.36
C ARG A 99 -7.27 24.91 -8.07
N VAL A 100 -7.51 26.11 -7.49
CA VAL A 100 -6.91 26.55 -6.21
C VAL A 100 -7.61 25.96 -4.98
N ASP A 101 -8.83 25.42 -5.15
CA ASP A 101 -9.64 24.78 -4.13
C ASP A 101 -9.05 23.46 -3.61
N LYS A 102 -8.06 22.91 -4.29
CA LYS A 102 -7.47 21.61 -3.94
C LYS A 102 -5.96 21.67 -3.84
N ILE A 103 -5.43 21.02 -2.81
CA ILE A 103 -3.99 20.93 -2.59
C ILE A 103 -3.34 20.24 -3.79
N ARG A 104 -2.37 20.91 -4.39
CA ARG A 104 -1.52 20.35 -5.45
C ARG A 104 -0.46 19.49 -4.82
N LEU A 105 -0.51 18.20 -5.09
CA LEU A 105 0.42 17.21 -4.56
C LEU A 105 1.31 16.74 -5.71
N ASN A 106 2.42 17.44 -5.89
CA ASN A 106 3.39 17.13 -6.95
C ASN A 106 4.62 16.40 -6.41
N ASN A 107 4.74 16.25 -5.09
CA ASN A 107 5.92 15.68 -4.46
C ASN A 107 5.79 14.15 -4.38
N ILE A 108 6.21 13.48 -5.44
CA ILE A 108 6.33 12.02 -5.47
C ILE A 108 7.78 11.66 -5.20
N ILE A 109 8.04 10.96 -4.10
CA ILE A 109 9.36 10.48 -3.73
C ILE A 109 9.57 9.10 -4.37
N LEU A 110 10.38 9.07 -5.42
CA LEU A 110 10.70 7.86 -6.17
C LEU A 110 11.58 6.90 -5.36
N ASN A 111 11.47 5.59 -5.64
CA ASN A 111 12.11 4.52 -4.87
C ASN A 111 11.75 4.61 -3.39
N GLY A 112 10.49 4.95 -3.13
CA GLY A 112 9.96 5.29 -1.82
C GLY A 112 9.81 4.10 -0.87
N GLY A 113 9.98 2.88 -1.37
CA GLY A 113 9.89 1.67 -0.54
C GLY A 113 9.18 0.51 -1.22
N TRP A 114 8.53 -0.30 -0.43
CA TRP A 114 7.92 -1.57 -0.84
C TRP A 114 6.51 -1.69 -0.27
N HIS A 115 5.58 -2.20 -1.08
CA HIS A 115 4.25 -2.58 -0.66
C HIS A 115 4.08 -4.09 -0.86
N PHE A 116 4.09 -4.84 0.23
CA PHE A 116 3.99 -6.30 0.24
C PHE A 116 2.56 -6.77 0.51
N CYS A 117 1.71 -6.62 -0.49
CA CYS A 117 0.29 -6.94 -0.38
C CYS A 117 0.04 -8.44 -0.24
N ASN A 118 -0.83 -8.79 0.71
CA ASN A 118 -1.34 -10.17 0.83
C ASN A 118 -0.29 -11.26 1.10
N LEU A 119 0.80 -10.96 1.83
CA LEU A 119 1.75 -11.97 2.34
C LEU A 119 1.08 -12.84 3.40
N LYS A 120 0.18 -13.72 2.98
CA LYS A 120 -0.61 -14.60 3.86
C LYS A 120 -0.84 -15.97 3.22
N SER A 121 -1.10 -16.99 4.07
CA SER A 121 -1.55 -18.28 3.57
C SER A 121 -2.94 -18.18 2.92
N PRO A 122 -3.33 -19.11 2.03
CA PRO A 122 -4.66 -19.11 1.42
C PRO A 122 -5.80 -19.04 2.44
N LYS A 123 -5.70 -19.79 3.54
CA LYS A 123 -6.68 -19.78 4.65
C LYS A 123 -6.82 -18.38 5.27
N LYS A 124 -5.70 -17.70 5.56
CA LYS A 124 -5.70 -16.33 6.11
C LYS A 124 -6.21 -15.29 5.11
N LEU A 125 -5.94 -15.49 3.81
CA LEU A 125 -6.48 -14.64 2.74
C LEU A 125 -7.99 -14.82 2.61
N LEU A 126 -8.49 -16.04 2.67
CA LEU A 126 -9.94 -16.29 2.66
C LEU A 126 -10.63 -15.53 3.80
N HIS A 127 -10.09 -15.62 5.01
CA HIS A 127 -10.62 -14.87 6.16
C HIS A 127 -10.57 -13.36 5.91
N LYS A 128 -9.44 -12.83 5.41
CA LYS A 128 -9.32 -11.40 5.06
C LYS A 128 -10.40 -10.99 4.07
N TYR A 129 -10.49 -11.67 2.92
CA TYR A 129 -11.40 -11.28 1.83
C TYR A 129 -12.89 -11.45 2.17
N LYS A 130 -13.24 -12.27 3.13
CA LYS A 130 -14.60 -12.34 3.67
C LYS A 130 -14.99 -11.11 4.51
N ASN A 131 -14.00 -10.37 5.03
CA ASN A 131 -14.22 -9.29 6.02
C ASN A 131 -13.81 -7.90 5.55
N VAL A 132 -13.11 -7.76 4.40
CA VAL A 132 -12.70 -6.44 3.90
C VAL A 132 -13.78 -5.78 3.06
N CYS A 133 -13.76 -4.45 3.03
CA CYS A 133 -14.71 -3.63 2.28
C CYS A 133 -14.62 -3.86 0.77
N GLU A 134 -13.42 -4.08 0.25
CA GLU A 134 -13.14 -4.25 -1.19
C GLU A 134 -13.88 -5.43 -1.83
N THR A 135 -14.34 -6.38 -1.04
CA THR A 135 -15.13 -7.51 -1.51
C THR A 135 -16.63 -7.33 -1.36
N ASP A 136 -17.09 -6.19 -0.80
CA ASP A 136 -18.51 -5.89 -0.72
C ASP A 136 -19.12 -5.71 -2.11
N ASP A 137 -20.41 -6.06 -2.25
CA ASP A 137 -21.12 -6.04 -3.54
C ASP A 137 -21.24 -4.65 -4.16
N GLN A 138 -20.94 -3.59 -3.39
CA GLN A 138 -20.85 -2.20 -3.86
C GLN A 138 -19.66 -1.95 -4.81
N PHE A 139 -18.61 -2.80 -4.78
CA PHE A 139 -17.49 -2.71 -5.68
C PHE A 139 -17.75 -3.51 -6.95
N VAL A 140 -17.99 -2.82 -8.04
CA VAL A 140 -18.15 -3.43 -9.36
C VAL A 140 -16.79 -3.44 -10.05
N PHE A 141 -16.13 -4.60 -10.09
CA PHE A 141 -15.01 -4.86 -10.99
C PHE A 141 -15.51 -5.69 -12.17
N LYS A 142 -14.98 -5.46 -13.36
CA LYS A 142 -15.14 -6.39 -14.48
C LYS A 142 -14.59 -7.75 -14.02
N ASN A 143 -15.40 -8.80 -14.11
CA ASN A 143 -15.06 -10.16 -13.66
C ASN A 143 -14.87 -10.35 -12.13
N LYS A 144 -15.46 -9.49 -11.31
CA LYS A 144 -15.42 -9.64 -9.84
C LYS A 144 -15.91 -11.02 -9.41
N ILE A 145 -15.12 -11.70 -8.60
CA ILE A 145 -15.51 -12.94 -7.95
C ILE A 145 -16.30 -12.61 -6.68
N SER A 146 -17.57 -13.06 -6.63
CA SER A 146 -18.40 -12.87 -5.42
C SER A 146 -17.78 -13.59 -4.23
N LYS A 147 -17.92 -12.99 -3.02
CA LYS A 147 -17.53 -13.60 -1.74
C LYS A 147 -18.02 -15.04 -1.56
N LYS A 148 -19.21 -15.36 -2.12
CA LYS A 148 -19.82 -16.70 -2.05
C LYS A 148 -18.97 -17.77 -2.71
N PHE A 149 -18.23 -17.44 -3.76
CA PHE A 149 -17.40 -18.39 -4.52
C PHE A 149 -15.95 -18.43 -4.04
N LEU A 150 -15.55 -17.55 -3.12
CA LEU A 150 -14.20 -17.59 -2.55
C LEU A 150 -14.06 -18.76 -1.57
N ASN A 151 -13.13 -19.64 -1.88
CA ASN A 151 -12.71 -20.73 -1.01
C ASN A 151 -11.18 -20.88 -1.03
N GLU A 152 -10.63 -21.65 -0.10
CA GLU A 152 -9.19 -21.80 0.05
C GLU A 152 -8.51 -22.35 -1.22
N ASN A 153 -9.17 -23.31 -1.89
CA ASN A 153 -8.64 -23.92 -3.12
C ASN A 153 -8.61 -22.93 -4.28
N SER A 154 -9.65 -22.12 -4.46
CA SER A 154 -9.69 -21.08 -5.51
C SER A 154 -8.59 -20.04 -5.28
N ILE A 155 -8.40 -19.60 -4.04
CA ILE A 155 -7.33 -18.67 -3.66
C ILE A 155 -5.96 -19.27 -3.93
N LYS A 156 -5.71 -20.53 -3.52
CA LYS A 156 -4.47 -21.23 -3.78
C LYS A 156 -4.15 -21.31 -5.28
N LYS A 157 -5.15 -21.67 -6.10
CA LYS A 157 -5.02 -21.70 -7.57
C LYS A 157 -4.67 -20.33 -8.16
N SER A 158 -5.34 -19.26 -7.73
CA SER A 158 -5.04 -17.90 -8.19
C SER A 158 -3.61 -17.48 -7.83
N MET A 159 -3.18 -17.73 -6.59
CA MET A 159 -1.82 -17.45 -6.14
C MET A 159 -0.76 -18.21 -6.96
N GLN A 160 -1.00 -19.50 -7.25
CA GLN A 160 -0.08 -20.32 -8.05
C GLN A 160 0.02 -19.84 -9.51
N LYS A 161 -1.08 -19.33 -10.07
CA LYS A 161 -1.13 -18.81 -11.43
C LYS A 161 -0.68 -17.34 -11.53
N GLY A 162 -0.36 -16.69 -10.43
CA GLY A 162 -0.04 -15.27 -10.41
C GLY A 162 -1.23 -14.39 -10.83
N LEU A 163 -2.45 -14.74 -10.41
CA LEU A 163 -3.68 -14.02 -10.73
C LEU A 163 -4.27 -13.33 -9.50
N ASP A 164 -5.02 -12.25 -9.73
CA ASP A 164 -5.75 -11.58 -8.65
C ASP A 164 -6.90 -12.47 -8.12
N ILE A 165 -7.06 -12.51 -6.79
CA ILE A 165 -8.03 -13.37 -6.09
C ILE A 165 -9.48 -12.92 -6.31
N ILE A 166 -9.70 -11.62 -6.46
CA ILE A 166 -11.06 -11.05 -6.57
C ILE A 166 -11.44 -10.67 -8.00
N GLY A 167 -10.65 -11.09 -8.99
CA GLY A 167 -10.96 -10.93 -10.41
C GLY A 167 -10.62 -9.57 -11.00
N ARG A 168 -9.75 -8.79 -10.36
CA ARG A 168 -9.12 -7.65 -11.03
C ARG A 168 -8.23 -8.18 -12.17
N SER A 169 -8.14 -7.45 -13.26
CA SER A 169 -7.32 -7.84 -14.43
C SER A 169 -5.82 -7.59 -14.15
N GLU A 170 -5.31 -8.16 -13.06
CA GLU A 170 -3.90 -8.07 -12.67
C GLU A 170 -3.24 -9.45 -12.68
N THR A 171 -2.03 -9.48 -13.21
CA THR A 171 -1.15 -10.64 -13.23
C THR A 171 0.16 -10.32 -12.52
N PHE A 172 0.76 -11.33 -11.92
CA PHE A 172 1.94 -11.17 -11.10
C PHE A 172 3.04 -12.12 -11.57
N LYS A 173 4.25 -11.59 -11.76
CA LYS A 173 5.43 -12.36 -12.17
C LYS A 173 6.53 -12.33 -11.12
N PRO A 174 7.25 -13.44 -10.94
CA PRO A 174 8.44 -13.44 -10.08
C PRO A 174 9.55 -12.60 -10.71
N ILE A 175 10.16 -11.76 -9.87
CA ILE A 175 11.37 -11.01 -10.24
C ILE A 175 12.55 -11.46 -9.38
N LYS A 176 13.76 -11.26 -9.89
CA LYS A 176 14.98 -11.60 -9.17
C LYS A 176 15.15 -10.73 -7.93
N LEU A 177 15.47 -11.35 -6.80
CA LEU A 177 15.84 -10.62 -5.59
C LEU A 177 17.24 -10.02 -5.74
N ASP A 178 17.30 -8.71 -5.77
CA ASP A 178 18.54 -7.95 -5.89
C ASP A 178 18.61 -6.83 -4.82
N LYS A 179 19.60 -5.94 -4.94
CA LYS A 179 19.82 -4.81 -4.03
C LYS A 179 18.69 -3.79 -3.97
N SER A 180 17.68 -3.86 -4.84
CA SER A 180 16.50 -3.00 -4.80
C SER A 180 15.50 -3.40 -3.70
N PHE A 181 15.64 -4.61 -3.15
CA PHE A 181 14.82 -5.11 -2.05
C PHE A 181 15.34 -4.63 -0.68
N PRO A 182 14.50 -4.72 0.39
CA PRO A 182 14.96 -4.39 1.73
C PRO A 182 16.20 -5.19 2.10
N VAL A 183 17.23 -4.51 2.61
CA VAL A 183 18.50 -5.14 3.00
C VAL A 183 18.30 -6.33 3.93
N HIS A 184 17.33 -6.21 4.85
CA HIS A 184 17.00 -7.29 5.78
C HIS A 184 16.51 -8.56 5.06
N VAL A 185 15.68 -8.41 4.02
CA VAL A 185 15.19 -9.54 3.19
C VAL A 185 16.36 -10.20 2.46
N ILE A 186 17.24 -9.39 1.85
CA ILE A 186 18.39 -9.90 1.12
C ILE A 186 19.35 -10.69 2.02
N LYS A 187 19.63 -10.17 3.22
CA LYS A 187 20.51 -10.83 4.20
C LYS A 187 19.90 -12.10 4.80
N ASN A 188 18.59 -12.20 4.85
CA ASN A 188 17.86 -13.29 5.53
C ASN A 188 17.02 -14.15 4.56
N LYS A 189 17.49 -14.36 3.32
CA LYS A 189 16.75 -15.12 2.28
C LYS A 189 16.28 -16.50 2.75
N LYS A 190 17.09 -17.23 3.53
CA LYS A 190 16.72 -18.54 4.07
C LYS A 190 15.49 -18.45 4.98
N PHE A 191 15.42 -17.45 5.85
CA PHE A 191 14.27 -17.21 6.72
C PHE A 191 13.01 -16.91 5.94
N TYR A 192 13.14 -16.16 4.83
CA TYR A 192 12.02 -15.77 3.96
C TYR A 192 11.74 -16.74 2.82
N SER A 193 12.39 -17.91 2.76
CA SER A 193 12.31 -18.86 1.62
C SER A 193 10.87 -19.22 1.25
N LYS A 194 9.98 -19.46 2.22
CA LYS A 194 8.55 -19.75 1.97
C LYS A 194 7.78 -18.58 1.31
N TRP A 195 8.32 -17.37 1.36
CA TRP A 195 7.73 -16.15 0.80
C TRP A 195 8.42 -15.66 -0.48
N ILE A 196 9.37 -16.40 -0.98
CA ILE A 196 10.12 -16.12 -2.21
C ILE A 196 9.73 -17.18 -3.26
N VAL A 197 9.61 -16.77 -4.52
CA VAL A 197 9.44 -17.67 -5.66
C VAL A 197 10.77 -17.87 -6.34
#